data_57e90dd742c239fef65e91fd02483cd0
#
_entry.id   57e90dd742c239fef65e91fd02483cd0
#
_cell.length_a   1.000
_cell.length_b   1.000
_cell.length_c   1.000
_cell.angle_alpha   90.00
_cell.angle_beta   90.00
_cell.angle_gamma   90.00
#
_symmetry.space_group_name_H-M   'P 1'
#
loop_
_entity.id
_entity.type
_entity.pdbx_description
1 polymer ?
#
loop_
_entity_poly.entity_id
_entity_poly.type
_entity_poly.pdbx_seq_one_letter_code
_entity_poly.pdbx_strand_id
1 'polypeptide(L)'
;MTRYEAFIEKSWRTTGLAQLLVARLRDDGRTDIGFFLVDLWCLGIKDAFLHDDATAAEFRELITERLPETEREHLHPACAKKLLDGALAYAERLGFAPHRDYRKARRALGGLDAADCPETFTFGRDGQPFYVEGPHDTPERTQRVLAMLEARCGPDGFGCELAGDPDAGLDEARDALRTFFAELEAEDAPDFYEFAGLIAALQICPTPVPPTQLLARLFGPAGRTWRDADEAKVFADNLAVYWNDIADLIAACATAPREDAGADPLDIYEDDFEDIDDETKAENLVAAFIDWAAGFMRATREWPDAWGDALTRADLAPHWRVVRAWADPDAPEHDAFLRGEEPPDAPDPSIDRLPAAILALIRALRPAGPPAGS
;
A
#
# COMPACT_ATOMS: atom_id res chain seq x y z
N MET A 1 -32.98 31.03 -12.64
CA MET A 1 -32.10 30.80 -11.45
C MET A 1 -31.20 29.62 -11.78
N THR A 2 -29.89 29.81 -11.84
CA THR A 2 -28.94 28.76 -12.14
C THR A 2 -29.05 27.66 -11.06
N ARG A 3 -29.26 26.41 -11.46
CA ARG A 3 -29.36 25.25 -10.59
C ARG A 3 -28.10 24.38 -10.76
N TYR A 4 -27.67 23.73 -9.70
CA TYR A 4 -26.54 22.82 -9.72
C TYR A 4 -26.94 21.44 -9.25
N GLU A 5 -26.31 20.41 -9.82
CA GLU A 5 -26.39 19.02 -9.37
C GLU A 5 -24.96 18.49 -9.30
N ALA A 6 -24.69 17.65 -8.30
CA ALA A 6 -23.39 16.99 -8.20
C ALA A 6 -23.56 15.53 -7.79
N PHE A 7 -22.70 14.69 -8.34
CA PHE A 7 -22.68 13.24 -8.12
C PHE A 7 -21.25 12.80 -7.94
N ILE A 8 -21.05 11.86 -7.03
CA ILE A 8 -19.74 11.28 -6.73
C ILE A 8 -19.84 9.76 -6.69
N GLU A 9 -18.78 9.08 -7.05
CA GLU A 9 -18.67 7.62 -6.94
C GLU A 9 -18.73 7.19 -5.47
N LYS A 10 -19.46 6.11 -5.14
CA LYS A 10 -19.69 5.68 -3.75
C LYS A 10 -18.43 5.21 -3.02
N SER A 11 -17.48 4.63 -3.76
CA SER A 11 -16.24 4.05 -3.21
C SER A 11 -15.20 5.09 -2.77
N TRP A 12 -15.37 6.36 -3.07
CA TRP A 12 -14.35 7.40 -2.90
C TRP A 12 -13.74 7.50 -1.49
N ARG A 13 -14.52 7.17 -0.44
CA ARG A 13 -14.03 7.22 0.95
C ARG A 13 -13.09 6.06 1.27
N THR A 14 -13.23 4.94 0.59
CA THR A 14 -12.43 3.71 0.80
C THR A 14 -11.24 3.62 -0.12
N THR A 15 -11.38 4.11 -1.36
CA THR A 15 -10.33 4.05 -2.38
C THR A 15 -9.45 5.29 -2.41
N GLY A 16 -9.89 6.40 -1.82
CA GLY A 16 -9.23 7.71 -1.94
C GLY A 16 -9.31 8.33 -3.33
N LEU A 17 -9.89 7.62 -4.29
CA LEU A 17 -10.07 8.08 -5.66
C LEU A 17 -11.56 8.35 -5.92
N ALA A 18 -11.89 9.54 -6.41
CA ALA A 18 -13.27 9.95 -6.64
C ALA A 18 -13.50 10.39 -8.09
N GLN A 19 -14.42 9.74 -8.76
CA GLN A 19 -15.05 10.33 -9.94
C GLN A 19 -16.15 11.29 -9.48
N LEU A 20 -16.00 12.56 -9.80
CA LEU A 20 -16.92 13.64 -9.40
C LEU A 20 -17.45 14.34 -10.65
N LEU A 21 -18.76 14.47 -10.71
CA LEU A 21 -19.48 15.21 -11.75
C LEU A 21 -20.20 16.39 -11.12
N VAL A 22 -20.03 17.58 -11.69
CA VAL A 22 -20.81 18.78 -11.33
C VAL A 22 -21.49 19.34 -12.56
N ALA A 23 -22.81 19.41 -12.53
CA ALA A 23 -23.64 19.95 -13.59
C ALA A 23 -24.19 21.32 -13.18
N ARG A 24 -23.97 22.32 -14.03
CA ARG A 24 -24.53 23.66 -13.94
C ARG A 24 -25.66 23.82 -14.96
N LEU A 25 -26.91 23.76 -14.48
CA LEU A 25 -28.10 23.91 -15.30
C LEU A 25 -28.37 25.43 -15.50
N ARG A 26 -28.32 25.86 -16.74
CA ARG A 26 -28.51 27.27 -17.10
C ARG A 26 -29.99 27.58 -17.36
N ASP A 27 -30.34 28.85 -17.30
CA ASP A 27 -31.73 29.33 -17.54
C ASP A 27 -32.20 29.13 -18.98
N ASP A 28 -31.28 28.94 -19.93
CA ASP A 28 -31.56 28.62 -21.35
C ASP A 28 -31.85 27.14 -21.61
N GLY A 29 -31.86 26.29 -20.55
CA GLY A 29 -32.11 24.85 -20.63
C GLY A 29 -30.87 24.04 -21.04
N ARG A 30 -29.72 24.68 -21.17
CA ARG A 30 -28.43 24.01 -21.43
C ARG A 30 -27.70 23.73 -20.12
N THR A 31 -26.78 22.76 -20.15
CA THR A 31 -26.03 22.31 -19.00
C THR A 31 -24.53 22.33 -19.31
N ASP A 32 -23.75 22.95 -18.42
CA ASP A 32 -22.31 22.83 -18.43
C ASP A 32 -21.90 21.76 -17.41
N ILE A 33 -21.17 20.72 -17.83
CA ILE A 33 -20.84 19.56 -17.02
C ILE A 33 -19.32 19.50 -16.83
N GLY A 34 -18.86 19.60 -15.59
CA GLY A 34 -17.47 19.34 -15.20
C GLY A 34 -17.31 17.92 -14.68
N PHE A 35 -16.38 17.19 -15.26
CA PHE A 35 -15.94 15.91 -14.76
C PHE A 35 -14.58 16.06 -14.12
N PHE A 36 -14.35 15.38 -12.98
CA PHE A 36 -13.11 15.46 -12.23
C PHE A 36 -12.76 14.06 -11.70
N LEU A 37 -11.54 13.63 -11.97
CA LEU A 37 -10.93 12.50 -11.27
C LEU A 37 -10.05 13.06 -10.16
N VAL A 38 -10.42 12.80 -8.91
CA VAL A 38 -9.83 13.42 -7.74
C VAL A 38 -9.16 12.34 -6.88
N ASP A 39 -7.87 12.49 -6.70
CA ASP A 39 -7.10 11.72 -5.74
C ASP A 39 -7.03 12.51 -4.42
N LEU A 40 -7.75 12.01 -3.43
CA LEU A 40 -7.87 12.63 -2.11
C LEU A 40 -6.69 12.33 -1.20
N TRP A 41 -5.89 11.33 -1.56
CA TRP A 41 -4.81 10.87 -0.72
C TRP A 41 -3.45 11.49 -1.06
N CYS A 42 -3.27 11.94 -2.32
CA CYS A 42 -1.97 12.45 -2.75
C CYS A 42 -2.05 13.52 -3.85
N LEU A 43 -2.43 13.15 -5.07
CA LEU A 43 -2.20 13.93 -6.29
C LEU A 43 -3.24 15.02 -6.57
N GLY A 44 -4.35 15.05 -5.82
CA GLY A 44 -5.42 16.03 -6.03
C GLY A 44 -6.18 15.80 -7.34
N ILE A 45 -6.21 16.77 -8.23
CA ILE A 45 -6.97 16.67 -9.48
C ILE A 45 -6.13 15.96 -10.54
N LYS A 46 -6.33 14.64 -10.68
CA LYS A 46 -5.61 13.77 -11.64
C LYS A 46 -6.06 13.98 -13.08
N ASP A 47 -7.37 14.19 -13.28
CA ASP A 47 -7.95 14.47 -14.59
C ASP A 47 -9.16 15.39 -14.46
N ALA A 48 -9.46 16.15 -15.51
CA ALA A 48 -10.62 17.01 -15.57
C ALA A 48 -11.00 17.33 -17.01
N PHE A 49 -12.30 17.35 -17.32
CA PHE A 49 -12.76 17.89 -18.59
C PHE A 49 -14.11 18.61 -18.43
N LEU A 50 -14.40 19.51 -19.36
CA LEU A 50 -15.66 20.25 -19.45
C LEU A 50 -16.41 19.81 -20.70
N HIS A 51 -17.65 19.38 -20.50
CA HIS A 51 -18.64 19.28 -21.56
C HIS A 51 -19.61 20.46 -21.39
N ASP A 52 -19.45 21.49 -22.21
CA ASP A 52 -20.27 22.66 -22.15
C ASP A 52 -21.45 22.55 -23.14
N ASP A 53 -22.52 23.31 -22.85
CA ASP A 53 -23.68 23.45 -23.71
C ASP A 53 -24.46 22.15 -23.99
N ALA A 54 -24.45 21.17 -23.07
CA ALA A 54 -25.17 19.91 -23.18
C ALA A 54 -26.69 20.12 -23.12
N THR A 55 -27.42 19.35 -23.91
CA THR A 55 -28.88 19.20 -23.77
C THR A 55 -29.21 18.32 -22.55
N ALA A 56 -30.46 18.35 -22.09
CA ALA A 56 -30.91 17.48 -21.01
C ALA A 56 -30.86 15.97 -21.36
N ALA A 57 -30.86 15.62 -22.64
CA ALA A 57 -30.70 14.24 -23.10
C ALA A 57 -29.23 13.81 -23.00
N GLU A 58 -28.31 14.61 -23.56
CA GLU A 58 -26.87 14.39 -23.48
C GLU A 58 -26.36 14.32 -22.02
N PHE A 59 -26.89 15.19 -21.15
CA PHE A 59 -26.54 15.13 -19.72
C PHE A 59 -26.92 13.80 -19.09
N ARG A 60 -28.11 13.27 -19.37
CA ARG A 60 -28.55 11.98 -18.83
C ARG A 60 -27.73 10.80 -19.36
N GLU A 61 -27.39 10.85 -20.63
CA GLU A 61 -26.56 9.85 -21.29
C GLU A 61 -25.14 9.84 -20.67
N LEU A 62 -24.49 10.98 -20.62
CA LEU A 62 -23.13 11.17 -20.06
C LEU A 62 -23.04 10.74 -18.61
N ILE A 63 -24.01 11.10 -17.76
CA ILE A 63 -23.98 10.69 -16.36
C ILE A 63 -24.19 9.17 -16.19
N THR A 64 -25.01 8.57 -17.04
CA THR A 64 -25.27 7.13 -16.99
C THR A 64 -24.04 6.33 -17.48
N GLU A 65 -23.37 6.84 -18.51
CA GLU A 65 -22.17 6.20 -19.06
C GLU A 65 -20.97 6.31 -18.11
N ARG A 66 -20.75 7.51 -17.55
CA ARG A 66 -19.55 7.81 -16.77
C ARG A 66 -19.67 7.44 -15.30
N LEU A 67 -20.86 7.53 -14.76
CA LEU A 67 -21.13 7.31 -13.35
C LEU A 67 -22.49 6.65 -13.18
N PRO A 68 -22.60 5.32 -13.37
CA PRO A 68 -23.84 4.56 -13.29
C PRO A 68 -24.59 4.79 -11.97
N GLU A 69 -25.91 4.67 -11.98
CA GLU A 69 -26.74 4.95 -10.80
C GLU A 69 -26.43 4.02 -9.61
N THR A 70 -26.00 2.80 -9.90
CA THR A 70 -25.57 1.82 -8.90
C THR A 70 -24.29 2.21 -8.18
N GLU A 71 -23.44 2.98 -8.83
CA GLU A 71 -22.08 3.34 -8.38
C GLU A 71 -21.97 4.77 -7.87
N ARG A 72 -23.01 5.60 -8.05
CA ARG A 72 -22.99 7.01 -7.65
C ARG A 72 -23.88 7.31 -6.46
N GLU A 73 -23.52 8.36 -5.76
CA GLU A 73 -24.35 9.04 -4.76
C GLU A 73 -24.49 10.53 -5.09
N HIS A 74 -25.57 11.14 -4.61
CA HIS A 74 -25.73 12.60 -4.69
C HIS A 74 -24.81 13.27 -3.68
N LEU A 75 -24.10 14.28 -4.13
CA LEU A 75 -23.32 15.17 -3.29
C LEU A 75 -23.91 16.58 -3.36
N HIS A 76 -24.00 17.27 -2.22
CA HIS A 76 -24.41 18.67 -2.25
C HIS A 76 -23.42 19.50 -3.10
N PRO A 77 -23.87 20.34 -4.06
CA PRO A 77 -22.96 21.03 -4.99
C PRO A 77 -21.88 21.88 -4.29
N ALA A 78 -22.21 22.54 -3.18
CA ALA A 78 -21.21 23.26 -2.40
C ALA A 78 -20.17 22.31 -1.76
N CYS A 79 -20.58 21.09 -1.42
CA CYS A 79 -19.65 20.06 -0.92
C CYS A 79 -18.74 19.54 -2.02
N ALA A 80 -19.24 19.38 -3.25
CA ALA A 80 -18.40 19.06 -4.40
C ALA A 80 -17.31 20.12 -4.62
N LYS A 81 -17.69 21.40 -4.54
CA LYS A 81 -16.69 22.47 -4.61
C LYS A 81 -15.69 22.44 -3.47
N LYS A 82 -16.15 22.25 -2.22
CA LYS A 82 -15.28 22.19 -1.03
C LYS A 82 -14.31 21.02 -1.11
N LEU A 83 -14.75 19.86 -1.60
CA LEU A 83 -13.91 18.69 -1.84
C LEU A 83 -12.82 18.98 -2.87
N LEU A 84 -13.17 19.56 -4.02
CA LEU A 84 -12.22 19.94 -5.07
C LEU A 84 -11.21 21.00 -4.59
N ASP A 85 -11.67 22.04 -3.93
CA ASP A 85 -10.80 23.10 -3.41
C ASP A 85 -9.82 22.52 -2.35
N GLY A 86 -10.30 21.62 -1.49
CA GLY A 86 -9.49 20.96 -0.47
C GLY A 86 -8.46 19.99 -1.05
N ALA A 87 -8.85 19.15 -2.01
CA ALA A 87 -7.95 18.23 -2.71
C ALA A 87 -6.85 18.99 -3.46
N LEU A 88 -7.22 20.08 -4.13
CA LEU A 88 -6.28 20.97 -4.80
C LEU A 88 -5.26 21.54 -3.82
N ALA A 89 -5.74 22.15 -2.72
CA ALA A 89 -4.88 22.76 -1.71
C ALA A 89 -3.98 21.71 -1.01
N TYR A 90 -4.47 20.48 -0.85
CA TYR A 90 -3.69 19.38 -0.29
C TYR A 90 -2.54 18.99 -1.23
N ALA A 91 -2.84 18.72 -2.50
CA ALA A 91 -1.84 18.35 -3.50
C ALA A 91 -0.80 19.47 -3.74
N GLU A 92 -1.23 20.73 -3.77
CA GLU A 92 -0.31 21.87 -3.91
C GLU A 92 0.72 21.94 -2.75
N ARG A 93 0.33 21.61 -1.53
CA ARG A 93 1.27 21.53 -0.39
C ARG A 93 2.31 20.42 -0.58
N LEU A 94 1.91 19.32 -1.22
CA LEU A 94 2.81 18.21 -1.57
C LEU A 94 3.68 18.50 -2.81
N GLY A 95 3.41 19.60 -3.52
CA GLY A 95 4.15 20.02 -4.71
C GLY A 95 3.52 19.58 -6.04
N PHE A 96 2.30 19.05 -6.02
CA PHE A 96 1.61 18.59 -7.22
C PHE A 96 0.69 19.66 -7.77
N ALA A 97 0.74 19.86 -9.10
CA ALA A 97 -0.15 20.74 -9.82
C ALA A 97 -1.39 19.96 -10.33
N PRO A 98 -2.57 20.60 -10.40
CA PRO A 98 -3.74 19.95 -10.95
C PRO A 98 -3.59 19.69 -12.45
N HIS A 99 -4.39 18.73 -12.96
CA HIS A 99 -4.47 18.49 -14.39
C HIS A 99 -4.71 19.81 -15.17
N ARG A 100 -4.06 19.96 -16.31
CA ARG A 100 -4.09 21.20 -17.12
C ARG A 100 -5.51 21.69 -17.48
N ASP A 101 -6.44 20.74 -17.69
CA ASP A 101 -7.81 21.04 -18.08
C ASP A 101 -8.71 21.40 -16.89
N TYR A 102 -8.23 21.28 -15.63
CA TYR A 102 -8.96 21.71 -14.45
C TYR A 102 -9.42 23.16 -14.54
N ARG A 103 -8.54 24.05 -15.04
CA ARG A 103 -8.88 25.47 -15.24
C ARG A 103 -10.11 25.67 -16.13
N LYS A 104 -10.33 24.76 -17.07
CA LYS A 104 -11.47 24.76 -17.99
C LYS A 104 -12.70 24.13 -17.33
N ALA A 105 -12.52 22.95 -16.74
CA ALA A 105 -13.60 22.19 -16.10
C ALA A 105 -14.23 22.91 -14.91
N ARG A 106 -13.44 23.64 -14.11
CA ARG A 106 -13.94 24.41 -12.96
C ARG A 106 -14.99 25.47 -13.33
N ARG A 107 -15.18 25.80 -14.61
CA ARG A 107 -16.25 26.71 -15.07
C ARG A 107 -17.64 26.13 -14.75
N ALA A 108 -17.78 24.80 -14.70
CA ALA A 108 -19.04 24.17 -14.29
C ALA A 108 -19.38 24.43 -12.80
N LEU A 109 -18.40 24.77 -11.96
CA LEU A 109 -18.64 25.15 -10.56
C LEU A 109 -19.29 26.53 -10.41
N GLY A 110 -19.14 27.39 -11.40
CA GLY A 110 -19.81 28.71 -11.49
C GLY A 110 -19.66 29.55 -10.22
N GLY A 111 -20.81 29.92 -9.65
CA GLY A 111 -20.91 30.72 -8.43
C GLY A 111 -21.16 29.91 -7.15
N LEU A 112 -20.86 28.61 -7.13
CA LEU A 112 -20.96 27.81 -5.91
C LEU A 112 -20.02 28.36 -4.83
N ASP A 113 -20.50 28.45 -3.59
CA ASP A 113 -19.68 28.77 -2.43
C ASP A 113 -19.41 27.52 -1.59
N ALA A 114 -18.14 27.21 -1.39
CA ALA A 114 -17.70 26.09 -0.54
C ALA A 114 -18.10 26.26 0.93
N ALA A 115 -18.34 27.49 1.38
CA ALA A 115 -18.79 27.79 2.74
C ALA A 115 -20.21 27.28 3.04
N ASP A 116 -21.03 27.06 2.01
CA ASP A 116 -22.37 26.50 2.14
C ASP A 116 -22.36 24.98 2.39
N CYS A 117 -21.20 24.33 2.37
CA CYS A 117 -21.08 22.90 2.68
C CYS A 117 -20.88 22.66 4.18
N PRO A 118 -21.80 21.91 4.85
CA PRO A 118 -21.66 21.61 6.26
C PRO A 118 -20.64 20.49 6.56
N GLU A 119 -20.26 19.71 5.53
CA GLU A 119 -19.36 18.57 5.70
C GLU A 119 -17.91 18.99 5.86
N THR A 120 -17.13 18.15 6.52
CA THR A 120 -15.67 18.26 6.61
C THR A 120 -15.05 17.09 5.89
N PHE A 121 -14.04 17.37 5.06
CA PHE A 121 -13.31 16.37 4.32
C PHE A 121 -11.89 16.24 4.88
N THR A 122 -11.43 14.99 4.97
CA THR A 122 -10.03 14.65 5.30
C THR A 122 -9.28 14.27 4.04
N PHE A 123 -8.00 14.59 4.01
CA PHE A 123 -7.12 14.30 2.87
C PHE A 123 -5.91 13.50 3.38
N GLY A 124 -5.39 12.65 2.52
CA GLY A 124 -4.43 11.63 2.90
C GLY A 124 -5.14 10.36 3.41
N ARG A 125 -4.48 9.22 3.29
CA ARG A 125 -4.92 7.98 3.94
C ARG A 125 -4.51 8.06 5.41
N ASP A 126 -5.49 8.01 6.31
CA ASP A 126 -5.27 8.18 7.76
C ASP A 126 -4.53 9.49 8.14
N GLY A 127 -4.71 10.53 7.31
CA GLY A 127 -4.09 11.85 7.53
C GLY A 127 -2.68 11.99 6.97
N GLN A 128 -2.10 10.94 6.38
CA GLN A 128 -0.80 10.98 5.71
C GLN A 128 -0.96 10.93 4.18
N PRO A 129 -0.08 11.57 3.41
CA PRO A 129 -0.03 11.40 1.97
C PRO A 129 0.15 9.92 1.62
N PHE A 130 -0.64 9.44 0.69
CA PHE A 130 -0.57 8.05 0.23
C PHE A 130 -0.71 8.00 -1.29
N TYR A 131 0.36 7.59 -1.96
CA TYR A 131 0.37 7.47 -3.42
C TYR A 131 -0.09 6.07 -3.84
N VAL A 132 -1.11 6.02 -4.69
CA VAL A 132 -1.51 4.79 -5.39
C VAL A 132 -1.13 4.95 -6.85
N GLU A 133 -0.24 4.08 -7.30
CA GLU A 133 0.16 4.04 -8.71
C GLU A 133 -1.01 3.60 -9.57
N GLY A 134 -1.30 4.38 -10.60
CA GLY A 134 -2.39 4.09 -11.52
C GLY A 134 -1.94 3.20 -12.67
N PRO A 135 -2.87 2.50 -13.34
CA PRO A 135 -2.55 1.57 -14.44
C PRO A 135 -1.91 2.24 -15.67
N HIS A 136 -1.88 3.57 -15.70
CA HIS A 136 -1.28 4.37 -16.77
C HIS A 136 -0.10 5.22 -16.29
N ASP A 137 0.35 5.03 -15.05
CA ASP A 137 1.53 5.71 -14.55
C ASP A 137 2.78 4.98 -15.09
N THR A 138 3.70 5.75 -15.66
CA THR A 138 4.98 5.18 -16.11
C THR A 138 5.98 5.13 -14.95
N PRO A 139 6.98 4.22 -14.97
CA PRO A 139 8.01 4.15 -13.93
C PRO A 139 8.68 5.50 -13.64
N GLU A 140 8.91 6.32 -14.68
CA GLU A 140 9.53 7.64 -14.50
C GLU A 140 8.56 8.65 -13.86
N ARG A 141 7.25 8.47 -14.06
CA ARG A 141 6.24 9.28 -13.38
C ARG A 141 6.16 8.89 -11.92
N THR A 142 6.10 7.60 -11.63
CA THR A 142 6.09 7.05 -10.27
C THR A 142 7.31 7.52 -9.50
N GLN A 143 8.52 7.37 -10.03
CA GLN A 143 9.75 7.87 -9.40
C GLN A 143 9.69 9.36 -9.09
N ARG A 144 9.18 10.19 -10.02
CA ARG A 144 9.03 11.65 -9.79
C ARG A 144 8.05 11.96 -8.68
N VAL A 145 6.94 11.21 -8.58
CA VAL A 145 5.96 11.38 -7.51
C VAL A 145 6.59 11.02 -6.16
N LEU A 146 7.25 9.87 -6.07
CA LEU A 146 7.89 9.42 -4.84
C LEU A 146 9.01 10.37 -4.40
N ALA A 147 9.87 10.82 -5.32
CA ALA A 147 10.92 11.80 -5.02
C ALA A 147 10.34 13.15 -4.55
N MET A 148 9.20 13.57 -5.10
CA MET A 148 8.51 14.79 -4.64
C MET A 148 7.94 14.64 -3.23
N LEU A 149 7.33 13.48 -2.93
CA LEU A 149 6.79 13.18 -1.60
C LEU A 149 7.92 13.12 -0.57
N GLU A 150 9.00 12.42 -0.89
CA GLU A 150 10.18 12.33 -0.01
C GLU A 150 10.77 13.72 0.28
N ALA A 151 10.91 14.55 -0.74
CA ALA A 151 11.42 15.92 -0.58
C ALA A 151 10.51 16.83 0.26
N ARG A 152 9.19 16.56 0.30
CA ARG A 152 8.21 17.40 0.99
C ARG A 152 7.83 16.90 2.39
N CYS A 153 7.76 15.60 2.54
CA CYS A 153 7.24 14.95 3.75
C CYS A 153 8.35 14.26 4.56
N GLY A 154 9.52 14.10 3.96
CA GLY A 154 10.59 13.23 4.48
C GLY A 154 10.33 11.76 4.16
N PRO A 155 11.32 10.91 4.40
CA PRO A 155 11.26 9.50 4.02
C PRO A 155 10.12 8.72 4.69
N ASP A 156 9.71 9.10 5.90
CA ASP A 156 8.67 8.42 6.69
C ASP A 156 7.32 9.17 6.66
N GLY A 157 7.22 10.24 5.88
CA GLY A 157 6.07 11.15 5.91
C GLY A 157 4.97 10.82 4.90
N PHE A 158 5.06 9.70 4.18
CA PHE A 158 4.06 9.24 3.21
C PHE A 158 4.05 7.72 3.06
N GLY A 159 2.95 7.18 2.53
CA GLY A 159 2.85 5.79 2.09
C GLY A 159 2.69 5.68 0.58
N CYS A 160 2.90 4.49 0.03
CA CYS A 160 2.62 4.21 -1.37
C CYS A 160 2.14 2.76 -1.58
N GLU A 161 1.36 2.59 -2.64
CA GLU A 161 0.96 1.32 -3.22
C GLU A 161 1.35 1.36 -4.69
N LEU A 162 2.22 0.45 -5.10
CA LEU A 162 2.73 0.37 -6.47
C LEU A 162 1.88 -0.64 -7.27
N ALA A 163 1.53 -0.26 -8.48
CA ALA A 163 0.90 -1.20 -9.40
C ALA A 163 2.00 -2.06 -10.03
N GLY A 164 1.96 -3.36 -9.78
CA GLY A 164 2.72 -4.32 -10.57
C GLY A 164 2.19 -4.43 -12.00
N ASP A 165 2.88 -5.17 -12.82
CA ASP A 165 2.35 -5.58 -14.13
C ASP A 165 1.05 -6.38 -13.86
N PRO A 166 -0.13 -5.92 -14.31
CA PRO A 166 -1.39 -6.62 -14.05
C PRO A 166 -1.45 -8.01 -14.71
N ASP A 167 -0.55 -8.28 -15.66
CA ASP A 167 -0.40 -9.58 -16.31
C ASP A 167 0.68 -10.47 -15.63
N ALA A 168 1.48 -9.90 -14.71
CA ALA A 168 2.43 -10.68 -13.92
C ALA A 168 1.68 -11.41 -12.79
N GLY A 169 1.62 -12.72 -12.86
CA GLY A 169 1.14 -13.56 -11.77
C GLY A 169 2.05 -13.45 -10.55
N LEU A 170 1.49 -13.68 -9.36
CA LEU A 170 2.27 -13.66 -8.10
C LEU A 170 3.39 -14.69 -8.12
N ASP A 171 3.12 -15.90 -8.63
CA ASP A 171 4.10 -16.99 -8.72
C ASP A 171 5.26 -16.61 -9.63
N GLU A 172 4.98 -15.99 -10.79
CA GLU A 172 6.01 -15.49 -11.72
C GLU A 172 6.83 -14.37 -11.07
N ALA A 173 6.21 -13.48 -10.31
CA ALA A 173 6.91 -12.41 -9.60
C ALA A 173 7.83 -12.96 -8.49
N ARG A 174 7.37 -13.97 -7.73
CA ARG A 174 8.17 -14.66 -6.72
C ARG A 174 9.38 -15.37 -7.34
N ASP A 175 9.17 -16.13 -8.41
CA ASP A 175 10.23 -16.86 -9.10
C ASP A 175 11.25 -15.91 -9.73
N ALA A 176 10.80 -14.81 -10.32
CA ALA A 176 11.69 -13.79 -10.85
C ALA A 176 12.53 -13.12 -9.75
N LEU A 177 11.95 -12.79 -8.60
CA LEU A 177 12.68 -12.25 -7.46
C LEU A 177 13.65 -13.28 -6.86
N ARG A 178 13.22 -14.54 -6.70
CA ARG A 178 14.07 -15.64 -6.24
C ARG A 178 15.29 -15.80 -7.14
N THR A 179 15.07 -15.84 -8.45
CA THR A 179 16.16 -15.92 -9.45
C THR A 179 17.08 -14.72 -9.34
N PHE A 180 16.52 -13.51 -9.23
CA PHE A 180 17.28 -12.28 -9.13
C PHE A 180 18.20 -12.28 -7.89
N PHE A 181 17.71 -12.67 -6.71
CA PHE A 181 18.52 -12.72 -5.49
C PHE A 181 19.55 -13.84 -5.53
N ALA A 182 19.26 -14.98 -6.15
CA ALA A 182 20.22 -16.07 -6.33
C ALA A 182 21.39 -15.69 -7.27
N GLU A 183 21.18 -14.76 -8.20
CA GLU A 183 22.21 -14.25 -9.12
C GLU A 183 23.02 -13.07 -8.56
N LEU A 184 22.66 -12.55 -7.36
CA LEU A 184 23.39 -11.44 -6.73
C LEU A 184 24.73 -11.92 -6.15
N GLU A 185 25.85 -11.47 -6.73
CA GLU A 185 27.21 -11.78 -6.26
C GLU A 185 27.66 -10.92 -5.05
N ALA A 186 26.76 -10.19 -4.38
CA ALA A 186 27.09 -9.31 -3.26
C ALA A 186 27.11 -10.11 -1.95
N GLU A 187 28.21 -9.97 -1.18
CA GLU A 187 28.44 -10.70 0.07
C GLU A 187 27.39 -10.44 1.16
N ASP A 188 26.71 -9.28 1.13
CA ASP A 188 25.65 -8.87 2.06
C ASP A 188 24.25 -8.87 1.39
N ALA A 189 24.11 -9.45 0.20
CA ALA A 189 22.80 -9.55 -0.46
C ALA A 189 21.92 -10.55 0.31
N PRO A 190 20.66 -10.19 0.58
CA PRO A 190 19.73 -11.16 1.13
C PRO A 190 19.44 -12.28 0.11
N ASP A 191 19.15 -13.47 0.58
CA ASP A 191 18.43 -14.42 -0.25
C ASP A 191 16.94 -14.05 -0.35
N PHE A 192 16.15 -14.86 -1.08
CA PHE A 192 14.73 -14.54 -1.28
C PHE A 192 13.93 -14.58 0.02
N TYR A 193 14.18 -15.52 0.92
CA TYR A 193 13.43 -15.64 2.18
C TYR A 193 13.83 -14.54 3.17
N GLU A 194 15.11 -14.19 3.27
CA GLU A 194 15.54 -13.02 4.03
C GLU A 194 14.86 -11.73 3.50
N PHE A 195 14.78 -11.60 2.17
CA PHE A 195 14.10 -10.47 1.55
C PHE A 195 12.59 -10.47 1.83
N ALA A 196 11.93 -11.63 1.80
CA ALA A 196 10.52 -11.77 2.14
C ALA A 196 10.23 -11.35 3.59
N GLY A 197 11.04 -11.83 4.54
CA GLY A 197 10.93 -11.45 5.95
C GLY A 197 11.16 -9.96 6.17
N LEU A 198 12.08 -9.37 5.44
CA LEU A 198 12.37 -7.92 5.49
C LEU A 198 11.18 -7.12 4.97
N ILE A 199 10.56 -7.49 3.83
CA ILE A 199 9.34 -6.83 3.32
C ILE A 199 8.21 -6.96 4.34
N ALA A 200 7.95 -8.15 4.86
CA ALA A 200 6.88 -8.38 5.83
C ALA A 200 7.07 -7.49 7.07
N ALA A 201 8.29 -7.36 7.57
CA ALA A 201 8.61 -6.49 8.69
C ALA A 201 8.29 -5.02 8.38
N LEU A 202 8.65 -4.54 7.20
CA LEU A 202 8.37 -3.16 6.78
C LEU A 202 6.88 -2.87 6.60
N GLN A 203 6.11 -3.89 6.26
CA GLN A 203 4.64 -3.80 6.18
C GLN A 203 3.97 -3.84 7.57
N ILE A 204 4.60 -4.50 8.56
CA ILE A 204 4.07 -4.64 9.92
C ILE A 204 4.48 -3.46 10.82
N CYS A 205 5.61 -2.81 10.57
CA CYS A 205 6.12 -1.74 11.43
C CYS A 205 5.09 -0.59 11.62
N PRO A 206 5.02 0.01 12.81
CA PRO A 206 4.02 1.06 13.11
C PRO A 206 4.10 2.28 12.19
N THR A 207 5.30 2.68 11.79
CA THR A 207 5.51 3.78 10.85
C THR A 207 5.82 3.21 9.47
N PRO A 208 5.06 3.55 8.43
CA PRO A 208 5.29 3.03 7.08
C PRO A 208 6.68 3.36 6.55
N VAL A 209 7.35 2.36 5.98
CA VAL A 209 8.64 2.52 5.27
C VAL A 209 8.38 2.27 3.78
N PRO A 210 8.63 3.26 2.90
CA PRO A 210 8.37 3.10 1.48
C PRO A 210 9.40 2.19 0.80
N PRO A 211 9.03 1.50 -0.30
CA PRO A 211 9.93 0.62 -1.06
C PRO A 211 11.23 1.29 -1.51
N THR A 212 11.21 2.60 -1.76
CA THR A 212 12.40 3.37 -2.14
C THR A 212 13.49 3.36 -1.08
N GLN A 213 13.11 3.36 0.21
CA GLN A 213 14.08 3.25 1.30
C GLN A 213 14.65 1.83 1.38
N LEU A 214 13.83 0.81 1.17
CA LEU A 214 14.29 -0.57 1.07
C LEU A 214 15.36 -0.70 -0.03
N LEU A 215 15.06 -0.24 -1.25
CA LEU A 215 16.00 -0.30 -2.37
C LEU A 215 17.30 0.46 -2.11
N ALA A 216 17.22 1.63 -1.47
CA ALA A 216 18.42 2.39 -1.07
C ALA A 216 19.27 1.65 -0.03
N ARG A 217 18.67 0.85 0.83
CA ARG A 217 19.39 0.00 1.79
C ARG A 217 20.01 -1.23 1.14
N LEU A 218 19.28 -1.90 0.25
CA LEU A 218 19.76 -3.10 -0.44
C LEU A 218 20.90 -2.80 -1.42
N PHE A 219 20.81 -1.70 -2.15
CA PHE A 219 21.73 -1.38 -3.25
C PHE A 219 22.62 -0.16 -2.95
N GLY A 220 22.52 0.42 -1.74
CA GLY A 220 23.22 1.61 -1.36
C GLY A 220 22.65 2.90 -1.98
N PRO A 221 23.15 4.08 -1.54
CA PRO A 221 22.60 5.38 -1.96
C PRO A 221 22.87 5.72 -3.44
N ALA A 222 23.83 5.03 -4.08
CA ALA A 222 24.08 5.17 -5.51
C ALA A 222 23.15 4.30 -6.37
N GLY A 223 22.38 3.41 -5.74
CA GLY A 223 21.57 2.41 -6.40
C GLY A 223 22.40 1.28 -7.04
N ARG A 224 21.71 0.25 -7.53
CA ARG A 224 22.32 -0.83 -8.31
C ARG A 224 22.64 -0.34 -9.73
N THR A 225 23.76 -0.80 -10.27
CA THR A 225 24.00 -0.70 -11.72
C THR A 225 23.24 -1.82 -12.41
N TRP A 226 22.18 -1.46 -13.11
CA TRP A 226 21.38 -2.37 -13.90
C TRP A 226 22.07 -2.67 -15.24
N ARG A 227 21.89 -3.87 -15.77
CA ARG A 227 22.42 -4.25 -17.09
C ARG A 227 21.81 -3.38 -18.20
N ASP A 228 20.51 -3.14 -18.11
CA ASP A 228 19.72 -2.28 -18.99
C ASP A 228 18.43 -1.80 -18.28
N ALA A 229 17.65 -0.98 -18.99
CA ALA A 229 16.39 -0.45 -18.47
C ALA A 229 15.30 -1.52 -18.29
N ASP A 230 15.36 -2.58 -19.12
CA ASP A 230 14.37 -3.66 -19.07
C ASP A 230 14.58 -4.53 -17.82
N GLU A 231 15.84 -4.82 -17.43
CA GLU A 231 16.15 -5.51 -16.18
C GLU A 231 15.62 -4.72 -14.97
N ALA A 232 15.86 -3.41 -14.93
CA ALA A 232 15.38 -2.55 -13.86
C ALA A 232 13.86 -2.52 -13.79
N LYS A 233 13.18 -2.48 -14.94
CA LYS A 233 11.72 -2.49 -15.03
C LYS A 233 11.16 -3.83 -14.56
N VAL A 234 11.67 -4.95 -15.05
CA VAL A 234 11.22 -6.29 -14.65
C VAL A 234 11.36 -6.49 -13.15
N PHE A 235 12.48 -6.09 -12.54
CA PHE A 235 12.65 -6.14 -11.10
C PHE A 235 11.63 -5.26 -10.36
N ALA A 236 11.42 -4.03 -10.82
CA ALA A 236 10.48 -3.11 -10.17
C ALA A 236 9.02 -3.59 -10.26
N ASP A 237 8.62 -4.14 -11.41
CA ASP A 237 7.29 -4.69 -11.62
C ASP A 237 7.04 -5.90 -10.68
N ASN A 238 7.99 -6.86 -10.64
CA ASN A 238 7.87 -8.02 -9.77
C ASN A 238 7.92 -7.65 -8.28
N LEU A 239 8.77 -6.68 -7.90
CA LEU A 239 8.79 -6.15 -6.55
C LEU A 239 7.45 -5.53 -6.17
N ALA A 240 6.82 -4.78 -7.07
CA ALA A 240 5.54 -4.14 -6.81
C ALA A 240 4.42 -5.18 -6.61
N VAL A 241 4.36 -6.23 -7.46
CA VAL A 241 3.42 -7.35 -7.30
C VAL A 241 3.60 -7.99 -5.94
N TYR A 242 4.82 -8.39 -5.60
CA TYR A 242 5.14 -9.07 -4.35
C TYR A 242 4.92 -8.19 -3.11
N TRP A 243 5.29 -6.93 -3.17
CA TRP A 243 5.06 -5.95 -2.09
C TRP A 243 3.59 -5.80 -1.75
N ASN A 244 2.74 -5.67 -2.79
CA ASN A 244 1.30 -5.50 -2.60
C ASN A 244 0.65 -6.77 -2.06
N ASP A 245 1.08 -7.95 -2.54
CA ASP A 245 0.58 -9.23 -2.05
C ASP A 245 0.87 -9.42 -0.55
N ILE A 246 2.10 -9.15 -0.12
CA ILE A 246 2.44 -9.20 1.32
C ILE A 246 1.63 -8.18 2.13
N ALA A 247 1.34 -6.99 1.58
CA ALA A 247 0.48 -6.02 2.25
C ALA A 247 -0.95 -6.55 2.43
N ASP A 248 -1.51 -7.19 1.41
CA ASP A 248 -2.84 -7.79 1.43
C ASP A 248 -2.90 -8.99 2.39
N LEU A 249 -1.88 -9.84 2.40
CA LEU A 249 -1.72 -10.95 3.34
C LEU A 249 -1.71 -10.44 4.79
N ILE A 250 -0.92 -9.42 5.10
CA ILE A 250 -0.86 -8.81 6.43
C ILE A 250 -2.21 -8.21 6.83
N ALA A 251 -2.90 -7.54 5.91
CA ALA A 251 -4.23 -6.99 6.16
C ALA A 251 -5.26 -8.10 6.44
N ALA A 252 -5.21 -9.21 5.70
CA ALA A 252 -6.03 -10.40 5.93
C ALA A 252 -5.73 -11.00 7.31
N CYS A 253 -4.47 -11.19 7.66
CA CYS A 253 -4.04 -11.69 8.99
C CYS A 253 -4.49 -10.79 10.15
N ALA A 254 -4.49 -9.47 9.96
CA ALA A 254 -4.94 -8.51 10.97
C ALA A 254 -6.45 -8.61 11.25
N THR A 255 -7.24 -8.97 10.25
CA THR A 255 -8.72 -8.98 10.31
C THR A 255 -9.31 -10.37 10.51
N ALA A 256 -8.56 -11.44 10.26
CA ALA A 256 -9.01 -12.83 10.40
C ALA A 256 -9.49 -13.15 11.82
N PRO A 257 -10.58 -13.91 11.97
CA PRO A 257 -11.02 -14.42 13.28
C PRO A 257 -9.89 -15.20 13.97
N ARG A 258 -9.82 -15.12 15.32
CA ARG A 258 -8.77 -15.80 16.11
C ARG A 258 -8.75 -17.31 15.94
N GLU A 259 -9.86 -17.89 15.50
CA GLU A 259 -10.04 -19.34 15.31
C GLU A 259 -9.70 -19.81 13.89
N ASP A 260 -9.48 -18.88 12.96
CA ASP A 260 -9.22 -19.14 11.55
C ASP A 260 -7.78 -18.73 11.22
N ALA A 261 -6.86 -19.67 11.40
CA ALA A 261 -5.44 -19.50 11.07
C ALA A 261 -5.15 -19.81 9.58
N GLY A 262 -6.12 -19.53 8.70
CA GLY A 262 -6.06 -19.95 7.29
C GLY A 262 -5.07 -19.21 6.39
N ALA A 263 -4.39 -18.17 6.88
CA ALA A 263 -3.35 -17.48 6.12
C ALA A 263 -2.00 -17.65 6.85
N ASP A 264 -1.00 -18.18 6.17
CA ASP A 264 0.36 -18.21 6.69
C ASP A 264 0.98 -16.81 6.57
N PRO A 265 1.32 -16.15 7.70
CA PRO A 265 1.86 -14.78 7.67
C PRO A 265 3.31 -14.71 7.15
N LEU A 266 3.95 -15.84 6.89
CA LEU A 266 5.34 -15.90 6.43
C LEU A 266 5.45 -15.95 4.91
N ASP A 267 4.37 -16.33 4.21
CA ASP A 267 4.38 -16.54 2.76
C ASP A 267 5.45 -17.58 2.33
N ILE A 268 5.59 -18.64 3.13
CA ILE A 268 6.48 -19.78 2.85
C ILE A 268 5.60 -21.01 2.62
N TYR A 269 5.62 -21.55 1.42
CA TYR A 269 4.81 -22.69 1.05
C TYR A 269 5.63 -23.97 0.96
N GLU A 270 5.04 -25.10 1.36
CA GLU A 270 5.67 -26.41 1.18
C GLU A 270 5.90 -26.75 -0.30
N ASP A 271 5.08 -26.19 -1.20
CA ASP A 271 5.21 -26.37 -2.65
C ASP A 271 6.46 -25.67 -3.21
N ASP A 272 7.05 -24.72 -2.49
CA ASP A 272 8.35 -24.11 -2.84
C ASP A 272 9.49 -25.16 -2.85
N PHE A 273 9.27 -26.35 -2.27
CA PHE A 273 10.23 -27.43 -2.10
C PHE A 273 9.73 -28.73 -2.73
N GLU A 274 8.95 -28.66 -3.80
CA GLU A 274 8.58 -29.82 -4.61
C GLU A 274 9.82 -30.44 -5.29
N ASP A 275 9.72 -31.71 -5.68
CA ASP A 275 10.77 -32.47 -6.38
C ASP A 275 12.02 -32.83 -5.55
N ILE A 276 12.00 -32.71 -4.20
CA ILE A 276 13.07 -33.17 -3.30
C ILE A 276 12.52 -34.19 -2.28
N ASP A 277 13.43 -35.00 -1.70
CA ASP A 277 13.03 -35.97 -0.67
C ASP A 277 12.59 -35.28 0.64
N ASP A 278 11.78 -35.97 1.43
CA ASP A 278 11.15 -35.41 2.63
C ASP A 278 12.16 -34.89 3.68
N GLU A 279 13.35 -35.50 3.80
CA GLU A 279 14.39 -35.07 4.75
C GLU A 279 14.98 -33.73 4.30
N THR A 280 15.37 -33.63 3.02
CA THR A 280 15.89 -32.42 2.42
C THR A 280 14.82 -31.30 2.41
N LYS A 281 13.54 -31.65 2.16
CA LYS A 281 12.42 -30.70 2.24
C LYS A 281 12.30 -30.08 3.63
N ALA A 282 12.37 -30.91 4.69
CA ALA A 282 12.28 -30.43 6.06
C ALA A 282 13.48 -29.52 6.42
N GLU A 283 14.70 -29.86 5.99
CA GLU A 283 15.89 -29.03 6.20
C GLU A 283 15.77 -27.68 5.50
N ASN A 284 15.35 -27.67 4.23
CA ASN A 284 15.18 -26.45 3.46
C ASN A 284 14.08 -25.55 4.02
N LEU A 285 12.98 -26.13 4.50
CA LEU A 285 11.91 -25.38 5.15
C LEU A 285 12.41 -24.70 6.43
N VAL A 286 13.18 -25.42 7.27
CA VAL A 286 13.80 -24.83 8.47
C VAL A 286 14.75 -23.70 8.09
N ALA A 287 15.58 -23.88 7.05
CA ALA A 287 16.47 -22.82 6.55
C ALA A 287 15.67 -21.58 6.10
N ALA A 288 14.60 -21.78 5.33
CA ALA A 288 13.73 -20.68 4.90
C ALA A 288 13.11 -19.90 6.08
N PHE A 289 12.71 -20.57 7.16
CA PHE A 289 12.22 -19.90 8.38
C PHE A 289 13.32 -19.08 9.07
N ILE A 290 14.55 -19.61 9.12
CA ILE A 290 15.72 -18.91 9.69
C ILE A 290 16.00 -17.64 8.89
N ASP A 291 16.11 -17.76 7.58
CA ASP A 291 16.42 -16.65 6.67
C ASP A 291 15.31 -15.59 6.71
N TRP A 292 14.05 -16.03 6.70
CA TRP A 292 12.90 -15.13 6.83
C TRP A 292 12.95 -14.35 8.16
N ALA A 293 13.18 -15.03 9.27
CA ALA A 293 13.28 -14.39 10.59
C ALA A 293 14.50 -13.45 10.68
N ALA A 294 15.61 -13.81 10.03
CA ALA A 294 16.80 -12.95 9.95
C ALA A 294 16.51 -11.65 9.21
N GLY A 295 15.80 -11.73 8.07
CA GLY A 295 15.33 -10.57 7.32
C GLY A 295 14.38 -9.70 8.11
N PHE A 296 13.42 -10.31 8.80
CA PHE A 296 12.51 -9.60 9.69
C PHE A 296 13.27 -8.83 10.78
N MET A 297 14.23 -9.47 11.44
CA MET A 297 15.06 -8.83 12.46
C MET A 297 16.03 -7.80 11.87
N ARG A 298 16.47 -7.96 10.63
CA ARG A 298 17.24 -6.95 9.90
C ARG A 298 16.47 -5.65 9.75
N ALA A 299 15.18 -5.71 9.37
CA ALA A 299 14.33 -4.53 9.29
C ALA A 299 14.26 -3.77 10.62
N THR A 300 14.19 -4.46 11.76
CA THR A 300 14.15 -3.80 13.08
C THR A 300 15.43 -3.06 13.43
N ARG A 301 16.58 -3.54 12.92
CA ARG A 301 17.89 -2.90 13.12
C ARG A 301 18.14 -1.74 12.16
N GLU A 302 17.70 -1.87 10.92
CA GLU A 302 17.96 -0.87 9.88
C GLU A 302 16.98 0.31 9.93
N TRP A 303 15.76 0.10 10.43
CA TRP A 303 14.73 1.13 10.60
C TRP A 303 14.20 1.20 12.03
N PRO A 304 15.06 1.41 13.06
CA PRO A 304 14.62 1.38 14.47
C PRO A 304 13.55 2.43 14.78
N ASP A 305 13.58 3.58 14.12
CA ASP A 305 12.61 4.65 14.31
C ASP A 305 11.21 4.28 13.81
N ALA A 306 11.11 3.45 12.76
CA ALA A 306 9.85 2.96 12.23
C ALA A 306 9.13 2.02 13.21
N TRP A 307 9.89 1.36 14.09
CA TRP A 307 9.38 0.44 15.11
C TRP A 307 9.06 1.14 16.43
N GLY A 308 9.73 2.25 16.75
CA GLY A 308 9.51 3.04 17.96
C GLY A 308 9.52 2.19 19.22
N ASP A 309 8.47 2.29 20.04
CA ASP A 309 8.33 1.54 21.29
C ASP A 309 7.89 0.07 21.09
N ALA A 310 7.46 -0.31 19.90
CA ALA A 310 7.01 -1.68 19.61
C ALA A 310 8.05 -2.75 19.96
N LEU A 311 9.35 -2.42 19.82
CA LEU A 311 10.46 -3.33 20.14
C LEU A 311 10.63 -3.59 21.65
N THR A 312 10.10 -2.69 22.49
CA THR A 312 10.27 -2.72 23.96
C THR A 312 8.95 -2.94 24.71
N ARG A 313 7.84 -3.03 24.02
CA ARG A 313 6.53 -3.30 24.62
C ARG A 313 6.54 -4.64 25.34
N ALA A 314 6.14 -4.65 26.61
CA ALA A 314 6.16 -5.85 27.44
C ALA A 314 5.17 -6.94 27.00
N ASP A 315 4.04 -6.55 26.43
CA ASP A 315 3.04 -7.46 25.86
C ASP A 315 3.51 -8.15 24.58
N LEU A 316 4.46 -7.57 23.84
CA LEU A 316 5.04 -8.13 22.64
C LEU A 316 6.34 -8.92 22.90
N ALA A 317 6.93 -8.79 24.08
CA ALA A 317 8.21 -9.42 24.41
C ALA A 317 8.25 -10.97 24.18
N PRO A 318 7.19 -11.74 24.48
CA PRO A 318 7.17 -13.18 24.17
C PRO A 318 7.31 -13.48 22.68
N HIS A 319 6.63 -12.70 21.83
CA HIS A 319 6.65 -12.86 20.38
C HIS A 319 8.01 -12.46 19.79
N TRP A 320 8.57 -11.35 20.24
CA TRP A 320 9.92 -10.94 19.86
C TRP A 320 11.00 -11.97 20.23
N ARG A 321 10.81 -12.69 21.34
CA ARG A 321 11.74 -13.75 21.72
C ARG A 321 11.74 -14.89 20.70
N VAL A 322 10.56 -15.30 20.22
CA VAL A 322 10.43 -16.35 19.21
C VAL A 322 11.12 -15.91 17.90
N VAL A 323 10.82 -14.70 17.41
CA VAL A 323 11.43 -14.21 16.16
C VAL A 323 12.95 -14.14 16.27
N ARG A 324 13.49 -13.68 17.41
CA ARG A 324 14.95 -13.62 17.62
C ARG A 324 15.58 -15.00 17.70
N ALA A 325 14.92 -15.98 18.33
CA ALA A 325 15.43 -17.34 18.40
C ALA A 325 15.51 -18.00 17.02
N TRP A 326 14.58 -17.72 16.14
CA TRP A 326 14.64 -18.17 14.74
C TRP A 326 15.69 -17.42 13.90
N ALA A 327 15.88 -16.14 14.14
CA ALA A 327 16.79 -15.29 13.36
C ALA A 327 18.28 -15.50 13.67
N ASP A 328 18.63 -16.23 14.74
CA ASP A 328 20.02 -16.47 15.15
C ASP A 328 20.18 -17.97 15.49
N PRO A 329 20.51 -18.80 14.51
CA PRO A 329 20.68 -20.25 14.71
C PRO A 329 21.86 -20.61 15.62
N ASP A 330 22.82 -19.70 15.84
CA ASP A 330 23.96 -19.90 16.73
C ASP A 330 23.63 -19.50 18.18
N ALA A 331 22.47 -18.87 18.43
CA ALA A 331 22.06 -18.50 19.77
C ALA A 331 21.75 -19.74 20.61
N PRO A 332 22.20 -19.81 21.88
CA PRO A 332 21.87 -20.93 22.79
C PRO A 332 20.36 -21.18 22.94
N GLU A 333 19.57 -20.11 22.80
CA GLU A 333 18.12 -20.15 22.82
C GLU A 333 17.52 -20.91 21.65
N HIS A 334 18.14 -20.83 20.46
CA HIS A 334 17.70 -21.55 19.27
C HIS A 334 17.77 -23.06 19.45
N ASP A 335 18.92 -23.57 19.92
CA ASP A 335 19.13 -24.97 20.20
C ASP A 335 18.18 -25.52 21.28
N ALA A 336 17.97 -24.76 22.36
CA ALA A 336 17.04 -25.15 23.43
C ALA A 336 15.59 -25.14 22.92
N PHE A 337 15.29 -24.23 22.05
CA PHE A 337 13.99 -24.04 21.40
C PHE A 337 13.64 -25.21 20.46
N LEU A 338 14.59 -25.64 19.61
CA LEU A 338 14.40 -26.78 18.71
C LEU A 338 14.32 -28.13 19.45
N ARG A 339 14.99 -28.28 20.62
CA ARG A 339 14.99 -29.51 21.41
C ARG A 339 13.83 -29.64 22.38
N GLY A 340 12.98 -28.62 22.50
CA GLY A 340 11.89 -28.63 23.46
C GLY A 340 12.33 -28.63 24.92
N GLU A 341 13.56 -28.21 25.23
CA GLU A 341 14.16 -28.20 26.58
C GLU A 341 13.80 -26.91 27.36
N GLU A 342 12.78 -26.18 26.93
CA GLU A 342 12.35 -24.96 27.57
C GLU A 342 11.63 -25.18 28.92
N PRO A 343 11.64 -24.15 29.81
CA PRO A 343 10.92 -24.23 31.08
C PRO A 343 9.42 -24.47 30.87
N PRO A 344 8.70 -25.05 31.83
CA PRO A 344 7.32 -25.53 31.68
C PRO A 344 6.28 -24.48 31.29
N ASP A 345 6.65 -23.21 31.30
CA ASP A 345 5.79 -22.09 30.88
C ASP A 345 6.10 -21.59 29.43
N ALA A 346 7.05 -22.22 28.74
CA ALA A 346 7.38 -21.86 27.36
C ALA A 346 6.45 -22.58 26.38
N PRO A 347 5.98 -21.89 25.35
CA PRO A 347 5.15 -22.52 24.32
C PRO A 347 5.94 -23.54 23.51
N ASP A 348 5.28 -24.56 22.94
CA ASP A 348 5.79 -25.74 22.19
C ASP A 348 6.83 -25.37 21.11
N PRO A 349 7.96 -26.11 20.93
CA PRO A 349 9.03 -25.84 19.96
C PRO A 349 8.67 -26.17 18.49
N SER A 350 7.40 -26.25 18.14
CA SER A 350 7.00 -26.60 16.79
C SER A 350 7.29 -25.42 15.81
N ILE A 351 7.43 -25.79 14.55
CA ILE A 351 7.60 -24.89 13.40
C ILE A 351 6.48 -23.81 13.36
N ASP A 352 5.31 -24.12 13.92
CA ASP A 352 4.13 -23.26 13.99
C ASP A 352 4.30 -22.01 14.89
N ARG A 353 5.36 -21.93 15.67
CA ARG A 353 5.58 -20.80 16.59
C ARG A 353 5.96 -19.51 15.93
N LEU A 354 6.78 -19.56 14.88
CA LEU A 354 7.16 -18.35 14.17
C LEU A 354 5.94 -17.71 13.51
N PRO A 355 5.11 -18.45 12.72
CA PRO A 355 3.86 -17.93 12.19
C PRO A 355 2.93 -17.36 13.28
N ALA A 356 2.78 -18.05 14.39
CA ALA A 356 1.94 -17.61 15.50
C ALA A 356 2.45 -16.31 16.16
N ALA A 357 3.78 -16.17 16.33
CA ALA A 357 4.39 -14.97 16.87
C ALA A 357 4.22 -13.78 15.93
N ILE A 358 4.45 -13.98 14.63
CA ILE A 358 4.25 -12.94 13.59
C ILE A 358 2.78 -12.52 13.53
N LEU A 359 1.85 -13.47 13.55
CA LEU A 359 0.42 -13.17 13.56
C LEU A 359 0.02 -12.32 14.78
N ALA A 360 0.61 -12.59 15.95
CA ALA A 360 0.39 -11.80 17.15
C ALA A 360 0.95 -10.37 17.01
N LEU A 361 2.13 -10.23 16.41
CA LEU A 361 2.72 -8.91 16.11
C LEU A 361 1.86 -8.13 15.13
N ILE A 362 1.40 -8.75 14.03
CA ILE A 362 0.50 -8.13 13.05
C ILE A 362 -0.74 -7.58 13.75
N ARG A 363 -1.44 -8.39 14.54
CA ARG A 363 -2.67 -8.01 15.23
C ARG A 363 -2.48 -6.92 16.28
N ALA A 364 -1.29 -6.81 16.84
CA ALA A 364 -0.97 -5.80 17.84
C ALA A 364 -0.49 -4.46 17.26
N LEU A 365 0.14 -4.50 16.10
CA LEU A 365 0.77 -3.34 15.46
C LEU A 365 -0.04 -2.79 14.28
N ARG A 366 -0.88 -3.65 13.66
CA ARG A 366 -1.83 -3.30 12.60
C ARG A 366 -3.25 -3.65 13.03
N PRO A 367 -3.80 -3.01 14.08
CA PRO A 367 -5.17 -3.30 14.49
C PRO A 367 -6.11 -3.02 13.33
N ALA A 368 -7.05 -3.94 13.10
CA ALA A 368 -8.16 -3.72 12.18
C ALA A 368 -8.77 -2.36 12.51
N GLY A 369 -8.91 -1.49 11.50
CA GLY A 369 -9.60 -0.22 11.67
C GLY A 369 -10.98 -0.46 12.29
N PRO A 370 -11.60 0.51 12.98
CA PRO A 370 -12.92 0.33 13.55
C PRO A 370 -13.85 -0.20 12.45
N PRO A 371 -14.73 -1.19 12.77
CA PRO A 371 -15.63 -1.75 11.79
C PRO A 371 -16.41 -0.61 11.12
N ALA A 372 -16.40 -0.61 9.79
CA ALA A 372 -17.13 0.37 9.00
C ALA A 372 -18.62 0.27 9.39
N GLY A 373 -19.10 1.21 10.16
CA GLY A 373 -20.52 1.45 10.43
C GLY A 373 -21.12 0.72 11.61
N SER A 374 -21.25 1.41 12.71
CA SER A 374 -22.43 1.33 13.60
C SER A 374 -23.14 2.67 13.59
#